data_345e4b20e8f2687cc486e2e4ec61f458
#
_entry.id   345e4b20e8f2687cc486e2e4ec61f458
#
_cell.length_a   1.000
_cell.length_b   1.000
_cell.length_c   1.000
_cell.angle_alpha   90.00
_cell.angle_beta   90.00
_cell.angle_gamma   90.00
#
_symmetry.space_group_name_H-M   'P 1'
#
loop_
_entity.id
_entity.type
_entity.pdbx_description
1 polymer ?
#
loop_
_entity_poly.entity_id
_entity_poly.type
_entity_poly.pdbx_seq_one_letter_code
_entity_poly.pdbx_strand_id
1 'polypeptide(L)'
;MATNDPPSAPVISMVPQAAAASKVPQEAEGELVSLYQAHKKIYPRSVSGLFSKWRWGLVFLTQIVFYGLPWLEWGQRQAVLFDLGVRRFYIFGLVLYPQDFIYLTGILVISALALFLFTAVAGRQWCGYACPQTVYTEIFLWIEKKIEGDRSARMRLDDAPMSPVKFSRKAAKQLVWIAVALWTGFTFVGYFTPIHELAGLFASFSMGPWETFWVFFYGFATYGNAGFMREQVCKYRSEERRVGKECRL
;
A
#
# COMPACT_ATOMS: atom_id res chain seq x y z
N MET A 1 -73.00 -8.27 -3.78
CA MET A 1 -72.33 -9.41 -3.13
C MET A 1 -71.13 -9.79 -4.02
N ALA A 2 -69.99 -9.27 -3.73
CA ALA A 2 -68.73 -9.60 -4.43
C ALA A 2 -67.81 -10.28 -3.42
N THR A 3 -67.56 -11.55 -3.65
CA THR A 3 -66.65 -12.38 -2.84
C THR A 3 -65.20 -12.09 -3.25
N ASN A 4 -64.45 -11.52 -2.31
CA ASN A 4 -62.98 -11.37 -2.42
C ASN A 4 -62.30 -12.68 -2.04
N ASP A 5 -61.80 -13.41 -3.02
CA ASP A 5 -60.87 -14.51 -2.78
C ASP A 5 -59.42 -13.98 -2.77
N PRO A 6 -58.58 -14.36 -1.78
CA PRO A 6 -57.18 -13.99 -1.76
C PRO A 6 -56.36 -14.83 -2.77
N PRO A 7 -55.26 -14.24 -3.30
CA PRO A 7 -54.43 -14.95 -4.29
C PRO A 7 -53.65 -16.10 -3.64
N SER A 8 -53.76 -17.27 -4.25
CA SER A 8 -53.09 -18.50 -3.88
C SER A 8 -51.55 -18.40 -4.02
N ALA A 9 -50.86 -18.74 -2.96
CA ALA A 9 -49.40 -18.82 -2.92
C ALA A 9 -48.90 -19.96 -3.83
N PRO A 10 -47.73 -19.82 -4.47
CA PRO A 10 -47.19 -20.89 -5.33
C PRO A 10 -46.74 -22.09 -4.47
N VAL A 11 -47.31 -23.25 -4.78
CA VAL A 11 -46.94 -24.55 -4.21
C VAL A 11 -45.60 -24.97 -4.78
N ILE A 12 -44.54 -24.97 -3.93
CA ILE A 12 -43.25 -25.56 -4.28
C ILE A 12 -43.41 -27.08 -4.26
N SER A 13 -43.46 -27.72 -5.42
CA SER A 13 -43.44 -29.17 -5.56
C SER A 13 -42.06 -29.70 -5.16
N MET A 14 -41.98 -30.36 -4.01
CA MET A 14 -40.82 -31.19 -3.66
C MET A 14 -40.80 -32.42 -4.57
N VAL A 15 -39.87 -32.48 -5.51
CA VAL A 15 -39.55 -33.67 -6.28
C VAL A 15 -38.78 -34.62 -5.34
N PRO A 16 -39.24 -35.86 -5.12
CA PRO A 16 -38.46 -36.83 -4.35
C PRO A 16 -37.25 -37.27 -5.17
N GLN A 17 -36.07 -36.94 -4.67
CA GLN A 17 -34.81 -37.46 -5.22
C GLN A 17 -34.76 -38.98 -4.95
N ALA A 18 -34.90 -39.75 -6.01
CA ALA A 18 -34.72 -41.18 -6.00
C ALA A 18 -33.31 -41.56 -5.55
N ALA A 19 -33.22 -42.54 -4.70
CA ALA A 19 -32.01 -43.10 -4.14
C ALA A 19 -30.99 -43.47 -5.25
N ALA A 20 -29.91 -42.74 -5.33
CA ALA A 20 -28.77 -43.10 -6.14
C ALA A 20 -27.89 -44.11 -5.39
N ALA A 21 -27.67 -45.24 -6.05
CA ALA A 21 -26.88 -46.38 -5.62
C ALA A 21 -25.53 -45.99 -5.04
N SER A 22 -25.16 -46.66 -3.96
CA SER A 22 -23.86 -46.67 -3.32
C SER A 22 -22.74 -46.93 -4.33
N LYS A 23 -22.02 -45.86 -4.69
CA LYS A 23 -20.69 -45.99 -5.32
C LYS A 23 -19.67 -46.18 -4.24
N VAL A 24 -18.94 -47.28 -4.33
CA VAL A 24 -17.73 -47.66 -3.61
C VAL A 24 -16.79 -46.44 -3.51
N PRO A 25 -16.16 -46.16 -2.38
CA PRO A 25 -15.17 -45.09 -2.28
C PRO A 25 -13.99 -45.42 -3.19
N GLN A 26 -13.84 -44.71 -4.26
CA GLN A 26 -12.57 -44.66 -4.99
C GLN A 26 -11.55 -44.04 -4.04
N GLU A 27 -10.45 -44.75 -3.88
CA GLU A 27 -9.26 -44.38 -3.12
C GLU A 27 -8.92 -42.93 -3.37
N ALA A 28 -8.65 -42.23 -2.27
CA ALA A 28 -8.24 -40.84 -2.26
C ALA A 28 -6.91 -40.70 -3.04
N GLU A 29 -7.02 -40.45 -4.32
CA GLU A 29 -5.96 -39.72 -5.02
C GLU A 29 -5.83 -38.39 -4.28
N GLY A 30 -4.70 -38.23 -3.61
CA GLY A 30 -4.41 -37.04 -2.82
C GLY A 30 -4.62 -35.83 -3.67
N GLU A 31 -5.71 -35.09 -3.40
CA GLU A 31 -5.94 -33.78 -3.96
C GLU A 31 -4.72 -32.94 -3.59
N LEU A 32 -3.83 -32.73 -4.56
CA LEU A 32 -2.72 -31.81 -4.44
C LEU A 32 -3.35 -30.45 -4.16
N VAL A 33 -3.54 -30.17 -2.86
CA VAL A 33 -3.95 -28.83 -2.41
C VAL A 33 -2.85 -27.91 -2.84
N SER A 34 -3.05 -27.26 -3.97
CA SER A 34 -2.19 -26.22 -4.45
C SER A 34 -2.21 -25.11 -3.41
N LEU A 35 -1.20 -25.10 -2.53
CA LEU A 35 -0.98 -24.07 -1.52
C LEU A 35 -0.80 -22.68 -2.16
N TYR A 36 -0.50 -22.64 -3.44
CA TYR A 36 -0.41 -21.45 -4.26
C TYR A 36 -1.57 -21.36 -5.22
N GLN A 37 -2.68 -20.79 -4.78
CA GLN A 37 -3.67 -20.30 -5.72
C GLN A 37 -3.05 -19.16 -6.53
N ALA A 38 -2.97 -19.30 -7.85
CA ALA A 38 -2.52 -18.24 -8.74
C ALA A 38 -3.29 -16.96 -8.43
N HIS A 39 -2.60 -15.90 -8.02
CA HIS A 39 -3.21 -14.66 -7.57
C HIS A 39 -3.92 -13.99 -8.76
N LYS A 40 -5.24 -14.11 -8.81
CA LYS A 40 -6.05 -13.45 -9.84
C LYS A 40 -5.90 -11.94 -9.69
N LYS A 41 -5.40 -11.28 -10.74
CA LYS A 41 -5.20 -9.83 -10.77
C LYS A 41 -6.53 -9.11 -10.49
N ILE A 42 -6.57 -8.33 -9.41
CA ILE A 42 -7.75 -7.57 -9.02
C ILE A 42 -7.68 -6.17 -9.66
N TYR A 43 -8.74 -5.80 -10.38
CA TYR A 43 -8.90 -4.47 -10.97
C TYR A 43 -9.80 -3.62 -10.07
N PRO A 44 -9.24 -2.74 -9.21
CA PRO A 44 -10.05 -1.92 -8.33
C PRO A 44 -10.87 -0.89 -9.13
N ARG A 45 -12.12 -0.70 -8.71
CA ARG A 45 -13.01 0.31 -9.26
C ARG A 45 -12.75 1.65 -8.55
N SER A 46 -12.70 2.74 -9.31
CA SER A 46 -12.60 4.07 -8.73
C SER A 46 -13.92 4.44 -8.04
N VAL A 47 -13.81 4.83 -6.77
CA VAL A 47 -14.95 5.31 -5.97
C VAL A 47 -14.78 6.82 -5.78
N SER A 48 -15.86 7.59 -6.00
CA SER A 48 -15.92 9.01 -5.72
C SER A 48 -16.88 9.27 -4.56
N GLY A 49 -16.51 10.17 -3.65
CA GLY A 49 -17.33 10.52 -2.49
C GLY A 49 -16.58 11.40 -1.50
N LEU A 50 -17.26 11.86 -0.44
CA LEU A 50 -16.69 12.72 0.59
C LEU A 50 -15.48 12.05 1.28
N PHE A 51 -15.62 10.78 1.66
CA PHE A 51 -14.54 10.01 2.28
C PHE A 51 -13.32 9.83 1.36
N SER A 52 -13.55 9.68 0.05
CA SER A 52 -12.46 9.63 -0.93
C SER A 52 -11.71 10.95 -1.00
N LYS A 53 -12.39 12.09 -0.92
CA LYS A 53 -11.75 13.41 -0.88
C LYS A 53 -10.92 13.61 0.38
N TRP A 54 -11.43 13.22 1.55
CA TRP A 54 -10.67 13.24 2.82
C TRP A 54 -9.42 12.36 2.76
N ARG A 55 -9.55 11.17 2.19
CA ARG A 55 -8.41 10.26 2.01
C ARG A 55 -7.34 10.89 1.12
N TRP A 56 -7.71 11.47 -0.02
CA TRP A 56 -6.77 12.18 -0.89
C TRP A 56 -6.14 13.39 -0.20
N GLY A 57 -6.91 14.14 0.58
CA GLY A 57 -6.39 15.24 1.40
C GLY A 57 -5.29 14.78 2.36
N LEU A 58 -5.50 13.67 3.08
CA LEU A 58 -4.50 13.09 3.98
C LEU A 58 -3.30 12.51 3.22
N VAL A 59 -3.51 11.88 2.07
CA VAL A 59 -2.41 11.41 1.20
C VAL A 59 -1.53 12.59 0.79
N PHE A 60 -2.11 13.69 0.31
CA PHE A 60 -1.33 14.88 -0.05
C PHE A 60 -0.62 15.49 1.14
N LEU A 61 -1.30 15.62 2.28
CA LEU A 61 -0.70 16.18 3.50
C LEU A 61 0.52 15.37 3.95
N THR A 62 0.38 14.05 4.05
CA THR A 62 1.49 13.17 4.45
C THR A 62 2.66 13.20 3.46
N GLN A 63 2.36 13.30 2.16
CA GLN A 63 3.40 13.39 1.13
C GLN A 63 4.11 14.75 1.14
N ILE A 64 3.38 15.84 1.31
CA ILE A 64 3.97 17.20 1.44
C ILE A 64 4.90 17.24 2.66
N VAL A 65 4.45 16.68 3.79
CA VAL A 65 5.29 16.60 4.99
C VAL A 65 6.52 15.73 4.73
N PHE A 66 6.35 14.53 4.19
CA PHE A 66 7.46 13.61 3.95
C PHE A 66 8.48 14.15 2.95
N TYR A 67 8.05 14.67 1.81
CA TYR A 67 8.97 15.19 0.80
C TYR A 67 9.46 16.59 1.11
N GLY A 68 8.70 17.40 1.85
CA GLY A 68 9.02 18.80 2.14
C GLY A 68 9.97 18.98 3.32
N LEU A 69 9.85 18.16 4.37
CA LEU A 69 10.68 18.33 5.58
C LEU A 69 12.19 18.33 5.33
N PRO A 70 12.76 17.47 4.47
CA PRO A 70 14.20 17.52 4.21
C PRO A 70 14.68 18.82 3.54
N TRP A 71 13.79 19.47 2.76
CA TRP A 71 14.11 20.73 2.07
C TRP A 71 13.92 21.97 2.94
N LEU A 72 13.28 21.80 4.11
CA LEU A 72 13.05 22.90 5.03
C LEU A 72 14.33 23.19 5.80
N GLU A 73 14.79 24.44 5.73
CA GLU A 73 15.91 24.91 6.49
C GLU A 73 15.45 25.57 7.78
N TRP A 74 16.10 25.25 8.88
CA TRP A 74 15.92 25.89 10.19
C TRP A 74 17.23 26.52 10.66
N GLY A 75 17.37 27.82 10.46
CA GLY A 75 18.61 28.53 10.69
C GLY A 75 19.63 28.26 9.56
N GLN A 76 20.79 27.67 9.91
CA GLN A 76 21.85 27.34 8.94
C GLN A 76 21.95 25.86 8.61
N ARG A 77 20.89 25.08 8.91
CA ARG A 77 20.89 23.64 8.71
C ARG A 77 19.49 23.11 8.37
N GLN A 78 19.44 21.89 7.89
CA GLN A 78 18.18 21.17 7.62
C GLN A 78 17.35 21.02 8.89
N ALA A 79 16.02 21.24 8.79
CA ALA A 79 15.12 21.23 9.92
C ALA A 79 15.02 19.85 10.60
N VAL A 80 15.09 18.78 9.81
CA VAL A 80 15.12 17.39 10.30
C VAL A 80 16.27 16.67 9.64
N LEU A 81 17.30 16.32 10.42
CA LEU A 81 18.49 15.61 9.96
C LEU A 81 18.94 14.60 11.03
N PHE A 82 19.07 13.35 10.63
CA PHE A 82 19.62 12.27 11.45
C PHE A 82 21.08 12.01 11.04
N ASP A 83 22.00 12.83 11.53
CA ASP A 83 23.41 12.69 11.20
C ASP A 83 24.03 11.52 11.96
N LEU A 84 24.23 10.41 11.27
CA LEU A 84 24.83 9.20 11.81
C LEU A 84 26.35 9.32 11.95
N GLY A 85 27.00 10.18 11.15
CA GLY A 85 28.45 10.39 11.19
C GLY A 85 28.88 11.11 12.47
N VAL A 86 28.19 12.20 12.80
CA VAL A 86 28.41 12.96 14.02
C VAL A 86 27.60 12.41 15.20
N ARG A 87 26.72 11.44 14.94
CA ARG A 87 25.81 10.84 15.95
C ARG A 87 24.93 11.87 16.64
N ARG A 88 24.35 12.79 15.87
CA ARG A 88 23.44 13.82 16.36
C ARG A 88 22.14 13.78 15.58
N PHE A 89 21.04 13.89 16.29
CA PHE A 89 19.71 13.97 15.69
C PHE A 89 19.18 15.37 15.85
N TYR A 90 18.95 16.03 14.72
CA TYR A 90 18.40 17.37 14.66
C TYR A 90 16.92 17.30 14.31
N ILE A 91 16.09 17.86 15.16
CA ILE A 91 14.65 17.97 14.95
C ILE A 91 14.26 19.42 15.24
N PHE A 92 14.15 20.24 14.21
CA PHE A 92 13.94 21.68 14.30
C PHE A 92 15.00 22.37 15.21
N GLY A 93 14.59 22.91 16.36
CA GLY A 93 15.49 23.51 17.34
C GLY A 93 16.10 22.54 18.35
N LEU A 94 15.66 21.28 18.37
CA LEU A 94 16.12 20.27 19.32
C LEU A 94 17.31 19.50 18.74
N VAL A 95 18.37 19.37 19.55
CA VAL A 95 19.55 18.56 19.23
C VAL A 95 19.62 17.44 20.25
N LEU A 96 19.40 16.20 19.78
CA LEU A 96 19.53 15.02 20.62
C LEU A 96 20.91 14.40 20.44
N TYR A 97 21.57 14.14 21.54
CA TYR A 97 22.87 13.48 21.61
C TYR A 97 22.69 11.97 21.90
N PRO A 98 23.73 11.15 21.68
CA PRO A 98 23.67 9.72 22.02
C PRO A 98 23.37 9.46 23.51
N GLN A 99 23.69 10.41 24.38
CA GLN A 99 23.40 10.33 25.81
C GLN A 99 21.89 10.44 26.11
N ASP A 100 21.15 11.10 25.23
CA ASP A 100 19.70 11.32 25.33
C ASP A 100 18.88 10.14 24.79
N PHE A 101 19.53 8.97 24.57
CA PHE A 101 18.88 7.76 24.06
C PHE A 101 17.66 7.32 24.88
N ILE A 102 17.65 7.60 26.17
CA ILE A 102 16.51 7.34 27.07
C ILE A 102 15.27 8.10 26.59
N TYR A 103 15.41 9.39 26.23
CA TYR A 103 14.29 10.19 25.73
C TYR A 103 13.80 9.70 24.36
N LEU A 104 14.73 9.34 23.46
CA LEU A 104 14.39 8.78 22.16
C LEU A 104 13.63 7.47 22.31
N THR A 105 14.10 6.57 23.19
CA THR A 105 13.41 5.31 23.49
C THR A 105 12.02 5.57 24.10
N GLY A 106 11.91 6.52 25.01
CA GLY A 106 10.63 6.91 25.60
C GLY A 106 9.63 7.41 24.56
N ILE A 107 10.04 8.29 23.66
CA ILE A 107 9.19 8.79 22.56
C ILE A 107 8.78 7.66 21.64
N LEU A 108 9.67 6.73 21.33
CA LEU A 108 9.39 5.58 20.46
C LEU A 108 8.37 4.62 21.09
N VAL A 109 8.53 4.33 22.39
CA VAL A 109 7.56 3.50 23.15
C VAL A 109 6.20 4.19 23.23
N ILE A 110 6.16 5.48 23.57
CA ILE A 110 4.91 6.26 23.63
C ILE A 110 4.21 6.28 22.27
N SER A 111 4.97 6.51 21.18
CA SER A 111 4.39 6.52 19.83
C SER A 111 3.84 5.14 19.42
N ALA A 112 4.52 4.06 19.79
CA ALA A 112 4.02 2.70 19.56
C ALA A 112 2.74 2.44 20.34
N LEU A 113 2.71 2.77 21.64
CA LEU A 113 1.51 2.62 22.47
C LEU A 113 0.35 3.50 21.98
N ALA A 114 0.63 4.73 21.55
CA ALA A 114 -0.36 5.61 20.98
C ALA A 114 -0.94 5.03 19.67
N LEU A 115 -0.10 4.43 18.82
CA LEU A 115 -0.54 3.75 17.62
C LEU A 115 -1.45 2.54 17.96
N PHE A 116 -1.08 1.73 18.95
CA PHE A 116 -1.91 0.62 19.40
C PHE A 116 -3.26 1.11 19.96
N LEU A 117 -3.23 2.15 20.80
CA LEU A 117 -4.45 2.75 21.32
C LEU A 117 -5.34 3.29 20.19
N PHE A 118 -4.76 3.99 19.24
CA PHE A 118 -5.49 4.52 18.10
C PHE A 118 -6.12 3.42 17.24
N THR A 119 -5.39 2.34 16.99
CA THR A 119 -5.91 1.21 16.22
C THR A 119 -6.97 0.41 17.00
N ALA A 120 -6.87 0.34 18.32
CA ALA A 120 -7.89 -0.29 19.17
C ALA A 120 -9.21 0.51 19.18
N VAL A 121 -9.14 1.84 19.26
CA VAL A 121 -10.32 2.72 19.33
C VAL A 121 -10.91 3.01 17.95
N ALA A 122 -10.08 3.37 16.99
CA ALA A 122 -10.48 3.80 15.64
C ALA A 122 -10.47 2.66 14.61
N GLY A 123 -10.08 1.45 15.02
CA GLY A 123 -10.04 0.27 14.16
C GLY A 123 -9.11 0.47 12.95
N ARG A 124 -9.65 0.22 11.75
CA ARG A 124 -8.86 0.24 10.50
C ARG A 124 -8.67 1.64 9.90
N GLN A 125 -9.07 2.71 10.57
CA GLN A 125 -8.97 4.06 9.99
C GLN A 125 -7.51 4.46 9.74
N TRP A 126 -6.60 4.17 10.67
CA TRP A 126 -5.17 4.41 10.45
C TRP A 126 -4.64 3.71 9.19
N CYS A 127 -4.95 2.43 9.05
CA CYS A 127 -4.52 1.64 7.88
C CYS A 127 -5.13 2.15 6.58
N GLY A 128 -6.34 2.71 6.62
CA GLY A 128 -7.04 3.24 5.45
C GLY A 128 -6.62 4.63 5.00
N TYR A 129 -6.12 5.46 5.92
CA TYR A 129 -5.89 6.88 5.65
C TYR A 129 -4.44 7.34 5.77
N ALA A 130 -3.69 6.83 6.75
CA ALA A 130 -2.36 7.36 7.08
C ALA A 130 -1.22 6.33 6.93
N CYS A 131 -1.52 5.05 6.74
CA CYS A 131 -0.50 4.03 6.58
C CYS A 131 0.32 4.28 5.29
N PRO A 132 1.67 4.33 5.36
CA PRO A 132 2.52 4.56 4.19
C PRO A 132 2.24 3.59 3.05
N GLN A 133 2.01 2.31 3.33
CA GLN A 133 1.68 1.30 2.33
C GLN A 133 0.41 1.67 1.54
N THR A 134 -0.63 2.15 2.24
CA THR A 134 -1.88 2.56 1.60
C THR A 134 -1.69 3.82 0.77
N VAL A 135 -0.93 4.79 1.28
CA VAL A 135 -0.63 6.06 0.60
C VAL A 135 0.09 5.81 -0.73
N TYR A 136 1.18 5.03 -0.73
CA TYR A 136 1.90 4.70 -1.96
C TYR A 136 1.09 3.83 -2.92
N THR A 137 0.30 2.90 -2.40
CA THR A 137 -0.60 2.09 -3.23
C THR A 137 -1.63 2.97 -3.96
N GLU A 138 -2.20 3.98 -3.29
CA GLU A 138 -3.12 4.93 -3.92
C GLU A 138 -2.46 5.77 -5.01
N ILE A 139 -1.25 6.27 -4.76
CA ILE A 139 -0.48 7.03 -5.75
C ILE A 139 -0.22 6.15 -6.99
N PHE A 140 0.21 4.91 -6.80
CA PHE A 140 0.48 3.98 -7.89
C PHE A 140 -0.78 3.60 -8.67
N LEU A 141 -1.91 3.41 -7.99
CA LEU A 141 -3.22 3.19 -8.62
C LEU A 141 -3.69 4.41 -9.42
N TRP A 142 -3.45 5.61 -8.90
CA TRP A 142 -3.76 6.84 -9.60
C TRP A 142 -2.92 7.00 -10.88
N ILE A 143 -1.61 6.73 -10.83
CA ILE A 143 -0.73 6.72 -11.99
C ILE A 143 -1.22 5.68 -13.01
N GLU A 144 -1.56 4.48 -12.56
CA GLU A 144 -2.08 3.41 -13.39
C GLU A 144 -3.38 3.82 -14.11
N LYS A 145 -4.30 4.47 -13.39
CA LYS A 145 -5.52 5.02 -13.95
C LYS A 145 -5.26 6.12 -14.99
N LYS A 146 -4.27 6.97 -14.74
CA LYS A 146 -3.91 8.07 -15.64
C LYS A 146 -3.30 7.58 -16.96
N ILE A 147 -2.51 6.51 -16.95
CA ILE A 147 -1.77 5.99 -18.11
C ILE A 147 -2.56 4.90 -18.84
N GLU A 148 -3.09 3.91 -18.14
CA GLU A 148 -3.81 2.78 -18.73
C GLU A 148 -5.32 3.01 -18.85
N GLY A 149 -5.84 4.03 -18.14
CA GLY A 149 -7.27 4.36 -18.11
C GLY A 149 -8.03 3.67 -16.99
N ASP A 150 -9.36 3.71 -17.05
CA ASP A 150 -10.24 3.14 -16.03
C ASP A 150 -10.27 1.59 -16.12
N ARG A 151 -10.92 0.94 -15.16
CA ARG A 151 -11.00 -0.52 -15.01
C ARG A 151 -11.31 -1.25 -16.34
N SER A 152 -12.32 -0.81 -17.06
CA SER A 152 -12.75 -1.44 -18.33
C SER A 152 -11.70 -1.29 -19.44
N ALA A 153 -11.01 -0.14 -19.49
CA ALA A 153 -9.93 0.10 -20.44
C ALA A 153 -8.71 -0.78 -20.14
N ARG A 154 -8.37 -0.96 -18.85
CA ARG A 154 -7.28 -1.83 -18.41
C ARG A 154 -7.53 -3.29 -18.72
N MET A 155 -8.75 -3.79 -18.49
CA MET A 155 -9.12 -5.16 -18.85
C MET A 155 -8.98 -5.39 -20.35
N ARG A 156 -9.54 -4.50 -21.17
CA ARG A 156 -9.40 -4.57 -22.64
C ARG A 156 -7.95 -4.48 -23.11
N LEU A 157 -7.13 -3.64 -22.44
CA LEU A 157 -5.71 -3.51 -22.76
C LEU A 157 -4.95 -4.81 -22.40
N ASP A 158 -5.29 -5.46 -21.31
CA ASP A 158 -4.63 -6.72 -20.90
C ASP A 158 -5.03 -7.88 -21.83
N ASP A 159 -6.29 -7.95 -22.27
CA ASP A 159 -6.80 -8.98 -23.20
C ASP A 159 -6.36 -8.78 -24.64
N ALA A 160 -6.00 -7.53 -25.03
CA ALA A 160 -5.56 -7.23 -26.40
C ALA A 160 -4.21 -7.91 -26.72
N PRO A 161 -3.96 -8.30 -27.99
CA PRO A 161 -2.68 -8.84 -28.42
C PRO A 161 -1.56 -7.81 -28.23
N MET A 162 -0.30 -8.26 -28.22
CA MET A 162 0.86 -7.37 -28.08
C MET A 162 0.91 -6.38 -29.26
N SER A 163 0.66 -5.12 -28.95
CA SER A 163 0.73 -4.00 -29.88
C SER A 163 1.78 -2.98 -29.38
N PRO A 164 2.44 -2.20 -30.26
CA PRO A 164 3.35 -1.14 -29.85
C PRO A 164 2.70 -0.14 -28.89
N VAL A 165 1.40 0.14 -29.06
CA VAL A 165 0.64 1.01 -28.14
C VAL A 165 0.49 0.38 -26.76
N LYS A 166 0.23 -0.94 -26.68
CA LYS A 166 0.17 -1.68 -25.39
C LYS A 166 1.52 -1.64 -24.69
N PHE A 167 2.60 -1.90 -25.42
CA PHE A 167 3.96 -1.85 -24.89
C PHE A 167 4.31 -0.45 -24.37
N SER A 168 4.05 0.60 -25.17
CA SER A 168 4.32 1.98 -24.77
C SER A 168 3.59 2.39 -23.49
N ARG A 169 2.30 2.07 -23.35
CA ARG A 169 1.52 2.39 -22.13
C ARG A 169 2.04 1.63 -20.92
N LYS A 170 2.38 0.34 -21.08
CA LYS A 170 2.94 -0.45 -19.98
C LYS A 170 4.34 0.03 -19.58
N ALA A 171 5.18 0.36 -20.57
CA ALA A 171 6.50 0.92 -20.32
C ALA A 171 6.41 2.29 -19.62
N ALA A 172 5.55 3.18 -20.09
CA ALA A 172 5.33 4.48 -19.46
C ALA A 172 4.88 4.35 -18.00
N LYS A 173 3.95 3.43 -17.71
CA LYS A 173 3.54 3.13 -16.33
C LYS A 173 4.72 2.71 -15.47
N GLN A 174 5.52 1.76 -15.94
CA GLN A 174 6.67 1.25 -15.19
C GLN A 174 7.74 2.34 -14.96
N LEU A 175 8.01 3.15 -15.97
CA LEU A 175 8.96 4.26 -15.83
C LEU A 175 8.53 5.27 -14.77
N VAL A 176 7.24 5.67 -14.77
CA VAL A 176 6.72 6.60 -13.75
C VAL A 176 6.74 5.96 -12.36
N TRP A 177 6.43 4.67 -12.23
CA TRP A 177 6.51 3.97 -10.96
C TRP A 177 7.94 3.92 -10.42
N ILE A 178 8.92 3.60 -11.27
CA ILE A 178 10.34 3.59 -10.92
C ILE A 178 10.80 4.99 -10.53
N ALA A 179 10.41 6.03 -11.28
CA ALA A 179 10.76 7.41 -10.97
C ALA A 179 10.24 7.84 -9.59
N VAL A 180 8.97 7.56 -9.26
CA VAL A 180 8.39 7.86 -7.94
C VAL A 180 9.07 7.05 -6.84
N ALA A 181 9.37 5.78 -7.08
CA ALA A 181 10.04 4.92 -6.12
C ALA A 181 11.46 5.38 -5.82
N LEU A 182 12.24 5.76 -6.84
CA LEU A 182 13.59 6.30 -6.66
C LEU A 182 13.56 7.68 -5.99
N TRP A 183 12.60 8.53 -6.34
CA TRP A 183 12.42 9.82 -5.65
C TRP A 183 12.12 9.64 -4.16
N THR A 184 11.31 8.63 -3.82
CA THR A 184 11.04 8.26 -2.42
C THR A 184 12.30 7.78 -1.72
N GLY A 185 13.09 6.92 -2.35
CA GLY A 185 14.37 6.44 -1.81
C GLY A 185 15.37 7.59 -1.62
N PHE A 186 15.48 8.48 -2.59
CA PHE A 186 16.33 9.67 -2.51
C PHE A 186 15.91 10.58 -1.34
N THR A 187 14.63 10.88 -1.21
CA THR A 187 14.11 11.69 -0.10
C THR A 187 14.36 11.03 1.25
N PHE A 188 14.21 9.72 1.33
CA PHE A 188 14.49 8.98 2.57
C PHE A 188 15.95 9.09 2.99
N VAL A 189 16.88 8.92 2.05
CA VAL A 189 18.33 9.14 2.32
C VAL A 189 18.62 10.59 2.69
N GLY A 190 17.89 11.55 2.12
CA GLY A 190 17.97 12.97 2.46
C GLY A 190 17.60 13.32 3.90
N TYR A 191 17.02 12.41 4.69
CA TYR A 191 16.88 12.57 6.15
C TYR A 191 18.15 12.23 6.92
N PHE A 192 19.07 11.47 6.32
CA PHE A 192 20.32 11.02 6.96
C PHE A 192 21.55 11.78 6.45
N THR A 193 21.50 12.22 5.20
CA THR A 193 22.54 13.06 4.60
C THR A 193 21.91 14.39 4.19
N PRO A 194 22.57 15.54 4.41
CA PRO A 194 22.01 16.83 4.02
C PRO A 194 21.55 16.83 2.57
N ILE A 195 20.27 17.15 2.33
CA ILE A 195 19.65 16.96 1.04
C ILE A 195 20.28 17.83 -0.07
N HIS A 196 20.76 19.01 0.28
CA HIS A 196 21.44 19.89 -0.66
C HIS A 196 22.77 19.32 -1.15
N GLU A 197 23.56 18.72 -0.25
CA GLU A 197 24.80 18.01 -0.59
C GLU A 197 24.48 16.77 -1.42
N LEU A 198 23.49 15.99 -0.98
CA LEU A 198 23.04 14.79 -1.70
C LEU A 198 22.56 15.13 -3.11
N ALA A 199 21.82 16.23 -3.30
CA ALA A 199 21.37 16.68 -4.61
C ALA A 199 22.54 17.11 -5.50
N GLY A 200 23.55 17.79 -4.94
CA GLY A 200 24.78 18.12 -5.66
C GLY A 200 25.57 16.90 -6.09
N LEU A 201 25.74 15.93 -5.21
CA LEU A 201 26.39 14.64 -5.51
C LEU A 201 25.62 13.82 -6.55
N PHE A 202 24.30 13.85 -6.49
CA PHE A 202 23.44 13.19 -7.49
C PHE A 202 23.60 13.84 -8.87
N ALA A 203 23.61 15.18 -8.96
CA ALA A 203 23.78 15.91 -10.20
C ALA A 203 25.16 15.69 -10.85
N SER A 204 26.21 15.51 -10.02
CA SER A 204 27.58 15.24 -10.46
C SER A 204 27.90 13.76 -10.68
N PHE A 205 26.94 12.86 -10.46
CA PHE A 205 27.13 11.40 -10.49
C PHE A 205 28.27 10.90 -9.57
N SER A 206 28.55 11.62 -8.50
CA SER A 206 29.62 11.32 -7.53
C SER A 206 29.09 10.86 -6.17
N MET A 207 27.88 10.31 -6.13
CA MET A 207 27.30 9.75 -4.91
C MET A 207 28.18 8.64 -4.34
N GLY A 208 28.35 8.63 -3.02
CA GLY A 208 29.03 7.54 -2.32
C GLY A 208 28.33 6.18 -2.54
N PRO A 209 29.07 5.07 -2.45
CA PRO A 209 28.49 3.74 -2.66
C PRO A 209 27.42 3.40 -1.60
N TRP A 210 27.52 3.98 -0.41
CA TRP A 210 26.59 3.75 0.69
C TRP A 210 25.25 4.45 0.49
N GLU A 211 25.28 5.73 0.11
CA GLU A 211 24.08 6.52 -0.23
C GLU A 211 23.37 5.91 -1.43
N THR A 212 24.13 5.55 -2.46
CA THR A 212 23.60 4.91 -3.67
C THR A 212 22.90 3.60 -3.33
N PHE A 213 23.51 2.74 -2.52
CA PHE A 213 22.90 1.49 -2.07
C PHE A 213 21.56 1.72 -1.38
N TRP A 214 21.48 2.68 -0.44
CA TRP A 214 20.25 2.94 0.30
C TRP A 214 19.16 3.57 -0.55
N VAL A 215 19.49 4.47 -1.49
CA VAL A 215 18.52 5.02 -2.45
C VAL A 215 17.88 3.90 -3.27
N PHE A 216 18.67 2.99 -3.82
CA PHE A 216 18.15 1.87 -4.59
C PHE A 216 17.40 0.87 -3.73
N PHE A 217 17.85 0.58 -2.53
CA PHE A 217 17.20 -0.34 -1.60
C PHE A 217 15.78 0.14 -1.23
N TYR A 218 15.65 1.39 -0.79
CA TYR A 218 14.33 1.95 -0.46
C TYR A 218 13.48 2.20 -1.69
N GLY A 219 14.07 2.57 -2.81
CA GLY A 219 13.39 2.67 -4.09
C GLY A 219 12.81 1.31 -4.52
N PHE A 220 13.60 0.26 -4.49
CA PHE A 220 13.15 -1.10 -4.82
C PHE A 220 12.08 -1.60 -3.85
N ALA A 221 12.25 -1.37 -2.55
CA ALA A 221 11.24 -1.71 -1.54
C ALA A 221 9.90 -1.00 -1.80
N THR A 222 9.92 0.30 -2.11
CA THR A 222 8.71 1.07 -2.45
C THR A 222 8.07 0.55 -3.72
N TYR A 223 8.85 0.31 -4.77
CA TYR A 223 8.37 -0.24 -6.03
C TYR A 223 7.74 -1.63 -5.86
N GLY A 224 8.40 -2.53 -5.13
CA GLY A 224 7.91 -3.88 -4.87
C GLY A 224 6.63 -3.89 -4.04
N ASN A 225 6.62 -3.16 -2.92
CA ASN A 225 5.48 -3.11 -2.02
C ASN A 225 4.25 -2.43 -2.65
N ALA A 226 4.40 -1.26 -3.25
CA ALA A 226 3.29 -0.52 -3.82
C ALA A 226 2.88 -1.03 -5.21
N GLY A 227 3.81 -1.58 -6.00
CA GLY A 227 3.55 -2.11 -7.33
C GLY A 227 2.95 -3.52 -7.32
N PHE A 228 3.60 -4.45 -6.62
CA PHE A 228 3.30 -5.88 -6.71
C PHE A 228 2.66 -6.46 -5.45
N MET A 229 3.12 -6.06 -4.27
CA MET A 229 2.69 -6.65 -2.99
C MET A 229 1.56 -5.87 -2.31
N ARG A 230 0.74 -5.13 -3.06
CA ARG A 230 -0.30 -4.21 -2.56
C ARG A 230 -1.21 -4.81 -1.50
N GLU A 231 -1.70 -6.02 -1.76
CA GLU A 231 -2.68 -6.68 -0.90
C GLU A 231 -2.04 -7.67 0.05
N GLN A 232 -0.91 -8.25 -0.33
CA GLN A 232 -0.26 -9.30 0.46
C GLN A 232 0.27 -8.75 1.77
N VAL A 233 0.93 -7.58 1.76
CA VAL A 233 1.45 -6.95 2.98
C VAL A 233 0.33 -6.71 4.01
N CYS A 234 -0.82 -6.18 3.56
CA CYS A 234 -1.97 -5.97 4.45
C CYS A 234 -2.64 -7.29 4.87
N LYS A 235 -2.70 -8.27 3.97
CA LYS A 235 -3.34 -9.58 4.21
C LYS A 235 -2.59 -10.40 5.25
N TYR A 236 -1.27 -10.40 5.23
CA TYR A 236 -0.45 -11.16 6.17
C TYR A 236 -0.24 -10.43 7.50
N ARG A 237 -0.32 -9.10 7.51
CA ARG A 237 -0.10 -8.29 8.73
C ARG A 237 -1.34 -8.14 9.61
N SER A 238 -2.56 -8.30 9.06
CA SER A 238 -3.79 -8.19 9.84
C SER A 238 -4.32 -9.58 10.18
N GLU A 239 -4.06 -10.07 11.39
CA GLU A 239 -4.65 -11.31 11.91
C GLU A 239 -6.18 -11.26 12.03
N GLU A 240 -6.76 -10.06 12.15
CA GLU A 240 -8.19 -9.82 12.24
C GLU A 240 -9.02 -10.34 11.04
N ARG A 241 -8.39 -10.64 9.91
CA ARG A 241 -9.11 -11.23 8.76
C ARG A 241 -9.49 -12.69 8.96
N ARG A 242 -8.92 -13.39 9.93
CA ARG A 242 -9.31 -14.77 10.24
C ARG A 242 -10.67 -14.81 10.94
N VAL A 243 -10.93 -13.88 11.86
CA VAL A 243 -12.19 -13.80 12.61
C VAL A 243 -13.39 -13.50 11.70
N GLY A 244 -13.21 -12.72 10.63
CA GLY A 244 -14.30 -12.37 9.72
C GLY A 244 -14.71 -13.48 8.73
N LYS A 245 -13.95 -14.58 8.61
CA LYS A 245 -14.32 -15.72 7.76
C LYS A 245 -15.15 -16.77 8.51
N GLU A 246 -15.07 -16.81 9.82
CA GLU A 246 -15.83 -17.76 10.65
C GLU A 246 -17.27 -17.33 10.89
N CYS A 247 -17.63 -16.08 10.59
CA CYS A 247 -19.01 -15.59 10.70
C CYS A 247 -19.86 -15.72 9.41
N ARG A 248 -19.40 -16.51 8.44
CA ARG A 248 -20.20 -16.91 7.28
C ARG A 248 -20.49 -18.42 7.33
N LEU A 249 -21.30 -18.80 8.26
CA LEU A 249 -22.12 -20.01 8.23
C LEU A 249 -23.59 -19.62 8.13
#